data_8f65c38da9bcaffc8839412ed84e0f8f
#
_entry.id   8f65c38da9bcaffc8839412ed84e0f8f
#
_cell.length_a   1.000
_cell.length_b   1.000
_cell.length_c   1.000
_cell.angle_alpha   90.00
_cell.angle_beta   90.00
_cell.angle_gamma   90.00
#
_symmetry.space_group_name_H-M   'P 1'
#
loop_
_entity.id
_entity.type
_entity.pdbx_description
1 polymer ?
#
loop_
_entity_poly.entity_id
_entity_poly.type
_entity_poly.pdbx_seq_one_letter_code
_entity_poly.pdbx_strand_id
1 'polypeptide(L)'
;MVYKTIYPYTNEVLHEFDNISDSDLEQSLDIAHALYKTWRKEDNVEERQNQLHKVADLLRKDRDKYAEVMTKDMGKLFTEAQGEVDLCADIADYYADNGQKFLKPVPLESPNGEAYYLKQAVGVLLAVEPWNFPFYQIMRVFAPNFIVGNTMLLKHASICPASAQAFEDLVREAGAPEGAFKNIFASYDQVSNLISDPRVAGVCLTGSERGGASIAAEAGKNLKKSSMELGGNDAFLILDDADFDLLSKTIFFARLYNAGQVCTSSKRFIVMADKYDEFVNMVVETFKSAKWGDPMDSETTLAPLSSAGAKDDVLKQIKLAVDHGAEVVFGNDTIDHPGNFVMPTVLTNITKANPIYNQEIFGPVASIYKVDTEEEAIALANDSSYGLGSTVFSSDPEHAKKVAAQIETGMTFINSGWTSLPELPFGGIKNSGYGRELSQLGFDAFVNEHLVFTPNSD
;
A
#
# COMPACT_ATOMS: atom_id res chain seq x y z
N MET A 1 -0.70 -13.57 -19.80
CA MET A 1 -0.93 -12.19 -19.26
C MET A 1 -0.16 -11.26 -20.19
N VAL A 2 -0.65 -10.06 -20.45
CA VAL A 2 0.09 -9.09 -21.27
C VAL A 2 0.53 -7.95 -20.34
N TYR A 3 1.81 -7.63 -20.36
CA TYR A 3 2.39 -6.53 -19.60
C TYR A 3 2.50 -5.31 -20.52
N LYS A 4 1.72 -4.25 -20.23
CA LYS A 4 1.66 -3.06 -21.05
C LYS A 4 1.55 -1.80 -20.22
N THR A 5 2.32 -0.77 -20.59
CA THR A 5 2.09 0.60 -20.17
C THR A 5 1.06 1.21 -21.11
N ILE A 6 -0.14 1.50 -20.59
CA ILE A 6 -1.19 2.21 -21.31
C ILE A 6 -1.41 3.52 -20.56
N TYR A 7 -1.06 4.66 -21.18
CA TYR A 7 -1.17 5.95 -20.50
C TYR A 7 -2.62 6.30 -20.21
N PRO A 8 -3.06 6.36 -18.95
CA PRO A 8 -4.48 6.47 -18.61
C PRO A 8 -5.13 7.80 -19.05
N TYR A 9 -4.36 8.84 -19.32
CA TYR A 9 -4.84 10.12 -19.82
C TYR A 9 -5.30 10.03 -21.28
N THR A 10 -4.57 9.30 -22.14
CA THR A 10 -4.86 9.20 -23.57
C THR A 10 -5.35 7.83 -24.01
N ASN A 11 -5.16 6.79 -23.18
CA ASN A 11 -5.35 5.38 -23.52
C ASN A 11 -4.41 4.86 -24.63
N GLU A 12 -3.30 5.55 -24.90
CA GLU A 12 -2.26 5.10 -25.83
C GLU A 12 -1.38 4.04 -25.18
N VAL A 13 -1.04 3.01 -25.95
CA VAL A 13 -0.03 2.01 -25.56
C VAL A 13 1.36 2.61 -25.76
N LEU A 14 2.12 2.78 -24.68
CA LEU A 14 3.48 3.33 -24.73
C LEU A 14 4.54 2.24 -24.82
N HIS A 15 4.36 1.16 -24.05
CA HIS A 15 5.33 0.05 -23.98
C HIS A 15 4.61 -1.29 -23.83
N GLU A 16 5.21 -2.33 -24.41
CA GLU A 16 4.80 -3.73 -24.21
C GLU A 16 6.01 -4.54 -23.77
N PHE A 17 5.78 -5.48 -22.85
CA PHE A 17 6.83 -6.35 -22.33
C PHE A 17 6.40 -7.80 -22.47
N ASP A 18 7.32 -8.63 -22.91
CA ASP A 18 7.10 -10.07 -23.04
C ASP A 18 7.05 -10.74 -21.65
N ASN A 19 6.25 -11.79 -21.55
CA ASN A 19 6.30 -12.64 -20.36
C ASN A 19 7.67 -13.34 -20.27
N ILE A 20 8.14 -13.51 -19.03
CA ILE A 20 9.37 -14.28 -18.78
C ILE A 20 9.17 -15.75 -19.23
N SER A 21 10.19 -16.33 -19.86
CA SER A 21 10.16 -17.77 -20.16
C SER A 21 10.35 -18.60 -18.88
N ASP A 22 9.90 -19.86 -18.90
CA ASP A 22 10.09 -20.76 -17.74
C ASP A 22 11.58 -21.01 -17.46
N SER A 23 12.43 -21.06 -18.49
CA SER A 23 13.88 -21.21 -18.34
C SER A 23 14.52 -19.99 -17.69
N ASP A 24 14.13 -18.78 -18.08
CA ASP A 24 14.68 -17.54 -17.51
C ASP A 24 14.18 -17.30 -16.08
N LEU A 25 12.94 -17.73 -15.80
CA LEU A 25 12.37 -17.71 -14.45
C LEU A 25 13.13 -18.65 -13.53
N GLU A 26 13.40 -19.89 -13.97
CA GLU A 26 14.19 -20.87 -13.23
C GLU A 26 15.62 -20.36 -12.97
N GLN A 27 16.27 -19.79 -13.98
CA GLN A 27 17.58 -19.18 -13.81
C GLN A 27 17.57 -18.01 -12.81
N SER A 28 16.56 -17.15 -12.87
CA SER A 28 16.40 -16.02 -11.93
C SER A 28 16.27 -16.50 -10.50
N LEU A 29 15.49 -17.55 -10.28
CA LEU A 29 15.32 -18.15 -8.95
C LEU A 29 16.61 -18.81 -8.45
N ASP A 30 17.35 -19.51 -9.32
CA ASP A 30 18.64 -20.11 -8.97
C ASP A 30 19.67 -19.05 -8.55
N ILE A 31 19.78 -17.96 -9.29
CA ILE A 31 20.71 -16.85 -9.00
C ILE A 31 20.32 -16.21 -7.65
N ALA A 32 19.04 -15.91 -7.45
CA ALA A 32 18.56 -15.33 -6.19
C ALA A 32 18.83 -16.26 -4.99
N HIS A 33 18.58 -17.56 -5.15
CA HIS A 33 18.83 -18.53 -4.08
C HIS A 33 20.34 -18.73 -3.80
N ALA A 34 21.19 -18.73 -4.81
CA ALA A 34 22.65 -18.81 -4.65
C ALA A 34 23.19 -17.58 -3.90
N LEU A 35 22.72 -16.38 -4.24
CA LEU A 35 23.09 -15.15 -3.54
C LEU A 35 22.66 -15.19 -2.07
N TYR A 36 21.41 -15.58 -1.78
CA TYR A 36 20.95 -15.78 -0.40
C TYR A 36 21.88 -16.70 0.39
N LYS A 37 22.29 -17.84 -0.19
CA LYS A 37 23.22 -18.77 0.47
C LYS A 37 24.59 -18.16 0.74
N THR A 38 25.05 -17.28 -0.12
CA THR A 38 26.30 -16.52 0.06
C THR A 38 26.13 -15.54 1.21
N TRP A 39 25.10 -14.70 1.19
CA TRP A 39 24.84 -13.71 2.24
C TRP A 39 24.61 -14.32 3.63
N ARG A 40 24.02 -15.52 3.68
CA ARG A 40 23.85 -16.23 4.96
C ARG A 40 25.16 -16.67 5.61
N LYS A 41 26.23 -16.84 4.84
CA LYS A 41 27.56 -17.26 5.34
C LYS A 41 28.48 -16.08 5.65
N GLU A 42 28.25 -14.96 4.99
CA GLU A 42 29.09 -13.77 5.02
C GLU A 42 28.29 -12.63 5.64
N ASP A 43 28.90 -11.89 6.55
CA ASP A 43 28.30 -10.71 7.14
C ASP A 43 28.53 -9.48 6.23
N ASN A 44 27.57 -9.22 5.34
CA ASN A 44 27.62 -8.12 4.38
C ASN A 44 26.60 -7.01 4.69
N VAL A 45 26.19 -6.85 5.95
CA VAL A 45 25.18 -5.86 6.34
C VAL A 45 25.61 -4.44 5.96
N GLU A 46 26.85 -4.08 6.24
CA GLU A 46 27.39 -2.74 5.91
C GLU A 46 27.36 -2.46 4.40
N GLU A 47 27.69 -3.44 3.58
CA GLU A 47 27.62 -3.31 2.12
C GLU A 47 26.17 -3.09 1.66
N ARG A 48 25.20 -3.86 2.20
CA ARG A 48 23.78 -3.70 1.89
C ARG A 48 23.24 -2.35 2.37
N GLN A 49 23.69 -1.84 3.53
CA GLN A 49 23.35 -0.48 4.00
C GLN A 49 23.85 0.58 3.01
N ASN A 50 25.11 0.49 2.57
CA ASN A 50 25.69 1.42 1.61
C ASN A 50 24.96 1.39 0.24
N GLN A 51 24.57 0.20 -0.22
CA GLN A 51 23.79 0.03 -1.45
C GLN A 51 22.40 0.63 -1.31
N LEU A 52 21.74 0.49 -0.15
CA LEU A 52 20.41 1.04 0.08
C LEU A 52 20.45 2.57 0.21
N HIS A 53 21.47 3.16 0.85
CA HIS A 53 21.73 4.60 0.79
C HIS A 53 21.94 5.08 -0.65
N LYS A 54 22.64 4.28 -1.47
CA LYS A 54 22.82 4.61 -2.88
C LYS A 54 21.50 4.57 -3.66
N VAL A 55 20.59 3.66 -3.32
CA VAL A 55 19.21 3.65 -3.87
C VAL A 55 18.52 4.98 -3.53
N ALA A 56 18.58 5.43 -2.28
CA ALA A 56 17.99 6.70 -1.84
C ALA A 56 18.58 7.90 -2.60
N ASP A 57 19.91 7.94 -2.73
CA ASP A 57 20.60 8.99 -3.49
C ASP A 57 20.16 9.05 -4.95
N LEU A 58 20.05 7.89 -5.61
CA LEU A 58 19.63 7.80 -7.02
C LEU A 58 18.16 8.20 -7.18
N LEU A 59 17.28 7.81 -6.25
CA LEU A 59 15.89 8.25 -6.24
C LEU A 59 15.79 9.77 -6.17
N ARG A 60 16.50 10.41 -5.25
CA ARG A 60 16.51 11.89 -5.12
C ARG A 60 17.11 12.58 -6.33
N LYS A 61 18.21 12.02 -6.86
CA LYS A 61 18.91 12.58 -8.03
C LYS A 61 18.03 12.56 -9.29
N ASP A 62 17.38 11.42 -9.56
CA ASP A 62 16.61 11.19 -10.77
C ASP A 62 15.09 11.19 -10.49
N ARG A 63 14.66 11.97 -9.49
CA ARG A 63 13.30 12.07 -8.97
C ARG A 63 12.25 12.21 -10.06
N ASP A 64 12.45 13.16 -10.95
CA ASP A 64 11.50 13.48 -12.02
C ASP A 64 11.39 12.35 -13.05
N LYS A 65 12.49 11.66 -13.36
CA LYS A 65 12.52 10.49 -14.24
C LYS A 65 11.63 9.37 -13.70
N TYR A 66 11.77 9.04 -12.41
CA TYR A 66 10.97 7.97 -11.80
C TYR A 66 9.50 8.38 -11.62
N ALA A 67 9.25 9.65 -11.29
CA ALA A 67 7.89 10.18 -11.21
C ALA A 67 7.18 10.12 -12.57
N GLU A 68 7.84 10.49 -13.67
CA GLU A 68 7.27 10.41 -15.02
C GLU A 68 6.88 8.97 -15.40
N VAL A 69 7.75 7.99 -15.09
CA VAL A 69 7.46 6.57 -15.37
C VAL A 69 6.18 6.13 -14.67
N MET A 70 5.99 6.45 -13.39
CA MET A 70 4.79 6.11 -12.63
C MET A 70 3.55 6.84 -13.16
N THR A 71 3.66 8.13 -13.49
CA THR A 71 2.57 8.90 -14.09
C THR A 71 2.12 8.28 -15.43
N LYS A 72 3.06 7.86 -16.27
CA LYS A 72 2.75 7.23 -17.56
C LYS A 72 2.15 5.83 -17.40
N ASP A 73 2.58 5.04 -16.41
CA ASP A 73 2.06 3.69 -16.20
C ASP A 73 0.62 3.68 -15.65
N MET A 74 0.31 4.55 -14.65
CA MET A 74 -0.96 4.41 -13.94
C MET A 74 -1.76 5.72 -13.78
N GLY A 75 -1.30 6.83 -14.35
CA GLY A 75 -2.06 8.09 -14.42
C GLY A 75 -1.97 8.99 -13.19
N LYS A 76 -1.25 8.63 -12.13
CA LYS A 76 -1.01 9.47 -10.96
C LYS A 76 -0.47 10.85 -11.36
N LEU A 77 -0.86 11.92 -10.66
CA LEU A 77 -0.28 13.24 -10.90
C LEU A 77 1.23 13.20 -10.75
N PHE A 78 1.93 13.91 -11.62
CA PHE A 78 3.39 13.98 -11.59
C PHE A 78 3.91 14.46 -10.23
N THR A 79 3.25 15.43 -9.61
CA THR A 79 3.58 15.95 -8.28
C THR A 79 3.36 14.91 -7.17
N GLU A 80 2.31 14.09 -7.28
CA GLU A 80 2.06 12.98 -6.34
C GLU A 80 3.09 11.85 -6.53
N ALA A 81 3.47 11.57 -7.78
CA ALA A 81 4.52 10.61 -8.11
C ALA A 81 5.90 11.05 -7.58
N GLN A 82 6.21 12.35 -7.65
CA GLN A 82 7.41 12.92 -7.03
C GLN A 82 7.43 12.69 -5.51
N GLY A 83 6.29 12.88 -4.84
CA GLY A 83 6.16 12.60 -3.40
C GLY A 83 6.34 11.11 -3.06
N GLU A 84 5.90 10.21 -3.95
CA GLU A 84 6.15 8.77 -3.81
C GLU A 84 7.64 8.42 -3.92
N VAL A 85 8.37 9.04 -4.87
CA VAL A 85 9.83 8.88 -4.99
C VAL A 85 10.54 9.34 -3.74
N ASP A 86 10.17 10.51 -3.19
CA ASP A 86 10.75 11.06 -1.96
C ASP A 86 10.52 10.10 -0.78
N LEU A 87 9.30 9.58 -0.60
CA LEU A 87 8.98 8.61 0.43
C LEU A 87 9.78 7.30 0.27
N CYS A 88 9.99 6.83 -0.96
CA CYS A 88 10.83 5.65 -1.21
C CYS A 88 12.28 5.88 -0.79
N ALA A 89 12.83 7.07 -1.06
CA ALA A 89 14.17 7.43 -0.63
C ALA A 89 14.29 7.46 0.91
N ASP A 90 13.29 8.01 1.59
CA ASP A 90 13.26 8.06 3.05
C ASP A 90 13.13 6.65 3.68
N ILE A 91 12.35 5.75 3.08
CA ILE A 91 12.27 4.35 3.52
C ILE A 91 13.62 3.63 3.34
N ALA A 92 14.30 3.85 2.21
CA ALA A 92 15.60 3.26 1.95
C ALA A 92 16.63 3.71 3.00
N ASP A 93 16.74 5.02 3.26
CA ASP A 93 17.63 5.56 4.28
C ASP A 93 17.28 5.07 5.69
N TYR A 94 15.99 5.03 6.05
CA TYR A 94 15.56 4.54 7.36
C TYR A 94 16.04 3.12 7.65
N TYR A 95 15.89 2.20 6.70
CA TYR A 95 16.35 0.83 6.89
C TYR A 95 17.87 0.69 6.78
N ALA A 96 18.53 1.48 5.95
CA ALA A 96 19.98 1.55 5.90
C ALA A 96 20.55 2.01 7.26
N ASP A 97 20.03 3.07 7.84
CA ASP A 97 20.48 3.64 9.13
C ASP A 97 20.20 2.71 10.33
N ASN A 98 19.06 1.99 10.31
CA ASN A 98 18.61 1.20 11.44
C ASN A 98 18.94 -0.30 11.32
N GLY A 99 19.42 -0.78 10.18
CA GLY A 99 19.57 -2.19 9.87
C GLY A 99 20.42 -2.94 10.88
N GLN A 100 21.62 -2.44 11.21
CA GLN A 100 22.48 -3.06 12.24
C GLN A 100 21.82 -3.08 13.62
N LYS A 101 21.05 -2.04 13.97
CA LYS A 101 20.33 -1.99 15.25
C LYS A 101 19.25 -3.07 15.30
N PHE A 102 18.50 -3.27 14.24
CA PHE A 102 17.42 -4.24 14.15
C PHE A 102 17.94 -5.69 14.13
N LEU A 103 19.15 -5.92 13.63
CA LEU A 103 19.80 -7.23 13.58
C LEU A 103 20.52 -7.63 14.88
N LYS A 104 20.63 -6.73 15.86
CA LYS A 104 21.26 -7.09 17.14
C LYS A 104 20.54 -8.28 17.79
N PRO A 105 21.30 -9.20 18.44
CA PRO A 105 20.70 -10.26 19.22
C PRO A 105 19.72 -9.70 20.26
N VAL A 106 18.56 -10.32 20.39
CA VAL A 106 17.56 -9.93 21.38
C VAL A 106 17.69 -10.82 22.60
N PRO A 107 18.14 -10.30 23.75
CA PRO A 107 18.31 -11.10 24.96
C PRO A 107 16.95 -11.56 25.51
N LEU A 108 16.94 -12.77 26.09
CA LEU A 108 15.79 -13.35 26.74
C LEU A 108 16.13 -13.65 28.21
N GLU A 109 15.25 -13.29 29.12
CA GLU A 109 15.40 -13.61 30.52
C GLU A 109 15.13 -15.11 30.76
N SER A 110 16.09 -15.83 31.33
CA SER A 110 15.94 -17.22 31.70
C SER A 110 16.73 -17.52 33.00
N PRO A 111 16.11 -18.09 34.01
CA PRO A 111 16.82 -18.50 35.24
C PRO A 111 17.76 -19.73 35.04
N ASN A 112 17.61 -20.40 33.88
CA ASN A 112 18.30 -21.68 33.60
C ASN A 112 19.56 -21.52 32.73
N GLY A 113 19.88 -20.28 32.29
CA GLY A 113 21.05 -20.04 31.45
C GLY A 113 20.95 -18.77 30.62
N GLU A 114 21.97 -18.51 29.81
CA GLU A 114 22.02 -17.43 28.85
C GLU A 114 21.13 -17.75 27.63
N ALA A 115 20.21 -16.84 27.28
CA ALA A 115 19.33 -17.02 26.16
C ALA A 115 19.20 -15.73 25.34
N TYR A 116 19.19 -15.88 24.03
CA TYR A 116 18.87 -14.79 23.08
C TYR A 116 18.34 -15.37 21.77
N TYR A 117 17.72 -14.54 20.95
CA TYR A 117 17.45 -14.93 19.57
C TYR A 117 18.12 -13.98 18.57
N LEU A 118 18.50 -14.56 17.43
CA LEU A 118 19.03 -13.87 16.25
C LEU A 118 17.95 -13.72 15.22
N LYS A 119 17.95 -12.60 14.49
CA LYS A 119 17.12 -12.39 13.31
C LYS A 119 17.92 -12.75 12.07
N GLN A 120 17.51 -13.81 11.40
CA GLN A 120 18.22 -14.36 10.24
C GLN A 120 17.35 -14.32 8.99
N ALA A 121 17.98 -14.10 7.83
CA ALA A 121 17.31 -14.23 6.53
C ALA A 121 16.72 -15.63 6.35
N VAL A 122 15.56 -15.72 5.71
CA VAL A 122 14.84 -16.97 5.46
C VAL A 122 15.06 -17.51 4.04
N GLY A 123 15.35 -16.66 3.05
CA GLY A 123 15.58 -17.11 1.68
C GLY A 123 15.13 -16.14 0.61
N VAL A 124 14.69 -16.71 -0.53
CA VAL A 124 14.09 -15.95 -1.61
C VAL A 124 12.65 -15.61 -1.23
N LEU A 125 12.26 -14.35 -1.38
CA LEU A 125 10.88 -13.89 -1.22
C LEU A 125 10.24 -13.62 -2.59
N LEU A 126 8.97 -13.94 -2.71
CA LEU A 126 8.14 -13.53 -3.83
C LEU A 126 7.27 -12.36 -3.41
N ALA A 127 7.46 -11.20 -4.02
CA ALA A 127 6.62 -10.03 -3.84
C ALA A 127 5.63 -9.91 -4.99
N VAL A 128 4.33 -9.73 -4.68
CA VAL A 128 3.26 -9.52 -5.65
C VAL A 128 2.62 -8.17 -5.35
N GLU A 129 2.93 -7.16 -6.18
CA GLU A 129 2.65 -5.76 -5.85
C GLU A 129 1.67 -5.11 -6.84
N PRO A 130 0.81 -4.19 -6.36
CA PRO A 130 -0.20 -3.52 -7.15
C PRO A 130 0.33 -2.27 -7.84
N TRP A 131 -0.55 -1.61 -8.56
CA TRP A 131 -0.26 -0.48 -9.43
C TRP A 131 -0.43 0.91 -8.79
N ASN A 132 -1.12 1.04 -7.64
CA ASN A 132 -1.54 2.34 -7.14
C ASN A 132 -0.42 3.20 -6.53
N PHE A 133 0.63 2.57 -6.03
CA PHE A 133 1.89 3.18 -5.62
C PHE A 133 3.05 2.31 -6.13
N PRO A 134 3.41 2.43 -7.42
CA PRO A 134 4.25 1.44 -8.09
C PRO A 134 5.63 1.23 -7.47
N PHE A 135 6.25 2.28 -6.92
CA PHE A 135 7.56 2.20 -6.27
C PHE A 135 7.45 1.96 -4.76
N TYR A 136 6.51 2.66 -4.10
CA TYR A 136 6.35 2.56 -2.66
C TYR A 136 5.98 1.14 -2.21
N GLN A 137 5.09 0.46 -2.91
CA GLN A 137 4.70 -0.91 -2.58
C GLN A 137 5.91 -1.86 -2.63
N ILE A 138 6.76 -1.72 -3.64
CA ILE A 138 8.00 -2.51 -3.75
C ILE A 138 8.97 -2.12 -2.63
N MET A 139 9.25 -0.83 -2.44
CA MET A 139 10.25 -0.33 -1.50
C MET A 139 9.94 -0.75 -0.07
N ARG A 140 8.67 -0.72 0.32
CA ARG A 140 8.17 -1.07 1.64
C ARG A 140 8.53 -2.49 2.07
N VAL A 141 8.55 -3.40 1.10
CA VAL A 141 8.92 -4.81 1.31
C VAL A 141 10.40 -5.06 1.01
N PHE A 142 10.94 -4.43 -0.05
CA PHE A 142 12.31 -4.62 -0.48
C PHE A 142 13.32 -4.14 0.56
N ALA A 143 13.23 -2.90 1.03
CA ALA A 143 14.26 -2.29 1.87
C ALA A 143 14.56 -3.08 3.16
N PRO A 144 13.57 -3.46 4.00
CA PRO A 144 13.83 -4.24 5.20
C PRO A 144 14.41 -5.63 4.88
N ASN A 145 13.88 -6.30 3.86
CA ASN A 145 14.30 -7.65 3.50
C ASN A 145 15.69 -7.68 2.87
N PHE A 146 16.06 -6.66 2.10
CA PHE A 146 17.40 -6.49 1.57
C PHE A 146 18.44 -6.35 2.69
N ILE A 147 18.15 -5.55 3.72
CA ILE A 147 19.03 -5.41 4.90
C ILE A 147 19.16 -6.74 5.67
N VAL A 148 18.06 -7.47 5.85
CA VAL A 148 18.09 -8.81 6.51
C VAL A 148 18.96 -9.79 5.73
N GLY A 149 19.04 -9.65 4.39
CA GLY A 149 19.73 -10.56 3.50
C GLY A 149 18.82 -11.58 2.82
N ASN A 150 17.53 -11.31 2.78
CA ASN A 150 16.60 -12.00 1.87
C ASN A 150 16.79 -11.45 0.45
N THR A 151 16.65 -12.31 -0.55
CA THR A 151 16.60 -11.93 -1.96
C THR A 151 15.15 -11.89 -2.44
N MET A 152 14.85 -11.17 -3.52
CA MET A 152 13.47 -10.91 -3.91
C MET A 152 13.22 -11.10 -5.41
N LEU A 153 12.16 -11.84 -5.73
CA LEU A 153 11.53 -11.86 -7.05
C LEU A 153 10.26 -11.01 -6.97
N LEU A 154 10.11 -10.05 -7.86
CA LEU A 154 8.95 -9.17 -7.95
C LEU A 154 8.03 -9.57 -9.11
N LYS A 155 6.78 -9.87 -8.84
CA LYS A 155 5.68 -9.87 -9.82
C LYS A 155 4.83 -8.63 -9.61
N HIS A 156 5.06 -7.59 -10.40
CA HIS A 156 4.26 -6.36 -10.34
C HIS A 156 2.93 -6.47 -11.11
N ALA A 157 2.04 -5.50 -10.90
CA ALA A 157 0.82 -5.37 -11.69
C ALA A 157 1.14 -5.23 -13.19
N SER A 158 0.36 -5.89 -14.04
CA SER A 158 0.61 -5.93 -15.49
C SER A 158 0.41 -4.59 -16.20
N ILE A 159 -0.19 -3.59 -15.53
CA ILE A 159 -0.37 -2.24 -16.04
C ILE A 159 0.77 -1.28 -15.66
N CYS A 160 1.70 -1.71 -14.79
CA CYS A 160 2.85 -0.91 -14.36
C CYS A 160 4.20 -1.62 -14.66
N PRO A 161 4.42 -2.15 -15.88
CA PRO A 161 5.64 -2.88 -16.18
C PRO A 161 6.86 -1.98 -16.28
N ALA A 162 6.71 -0.73 -16.74
CA ALA A 162 7.83 0.20 -16.85
C ALA A 162 8.33 0.63 -15.47
N SER A 163 7.43 0.85 -14.50
CA SER A 163 7.79 1.13 -13.11
C SER A 163 8.54 -0.05 -12.48
N ALA A 164 8.07 -1.28 -12.68
CA ALA A 164 8.72 -2.47 -12.17
C ALA A 164 10.14 -2.66 -12.73
N GLN A 165 10.33 -2.42 -14.03
CA GLN A 165 11.64 -2.49 -14.68
C GLN A 165 12.55 -1.36 -14.20
N ALA A 166 12.03 -0.14 -14.08
CA ALA A 166 12.81 1.00 -13.59
C ALA A 166 13.30 0.79 -12.14
N PHE A 167 12.51 0.11 -11.29
CA PHE A 167 12.93 -0.23 -9.94
C PHE A 167 14.06 -1.29 -9.93
N GLU A 168 13.99 -2.32 -10.78
CA GLU A 168 15.10 -3.27 -10.93
C GLU A 168 16.39 -2.58 -11.41
N ASP A 169 16.27 -1.69 -12.41
CA ASP A 169 17.41 -0.93 -12.94
C ASP A 169 18.02 -0.02 -11.87
N LEU A 170 17.20 0.63 -11.03
CA LEU A 170 17.63 1.44 -9.89
C LEU A 170 18.45 0.61 -8.89
N VAL A 171 17.96 -0.55 -8.48
CA VAL A 171 18.64 -1.42 -7.51
C VAL A 171 19.97 -1.91 -8.08
N ARG A 172 20.01 -2.24 -9.37
CA ARG A 172 21.24 -2.63 -10.07
C ARG A 172 22.23 -1.47 -10.18
N GLU A 173 21.76 -0.26 -10.52
CA GLU A 173 22.60 0.96 -10.61
C GLU A 173 23.19 1.34 -9.24
N ALA A 174 22.48 1.05 -8.14
CA ALA A 174 22.97 1.23 -6.79
C ALA A 174 24.09 0.24 -6.42
N GLY A 175 24.38 -0.76 -7.26
CA GLY A 175 25.46 -1.73 -7.08
C GLY A 175 25.02 -2.99 -6.34
N ALA A 176 23.74 -3.25 -6.16
CA ALA A 176 23.28 -4.51 -5.60
C ALA A 176 23.66 -5.68 -6.54
N PRO A 177 24.14 -6.81 -5.99
CA PRO A 177 24.55 -7.95 -6.80
C PRO A 177 23.36 -8.58 -7.53
N GLU A 178 23.67 -9.25 -8.66
CA GLU A 178 22.67 -10.01 -9.39
C GLU A 178 21.99 -11.04 -8.48
N GLY A 179 20.66 -11.10 -8.55
CA GLY A 179 19.84 -11.96 -7.69
C GLY A 179 19.35 -11.32 -6.40
N ALA A 180 19.86 -10.14 -6.02
CA ALA A 180 19.34 -9.41 -4.87
C ALA A 180 17.88 -9.00 -5.05
N PHE A 181 17.55 -8.52 -6.25
CA PHE A 181 16.21 -8.16 -6.68
C PHE A 181 16.04 -8.46 -8.17
N LYS A 182 14.92 -9.06 -8.55
CA LYS A 182 14.59 -9.36 -9.94
C LYS A 182 13.11 -9.13 -10.22
N ASN A 183 12.80 -8.24 -11.16
CA ASN A 183 11.46 -8.13 -11.72
C ASN A 183 11.19 -9.29 -12.68
N ILE A 184 10.07 -9.97 -12.49
CA ILE A 184 9.62 -11.08 -13.33
C ILE A 184 8.26 -10.73 -13.95
N PHE A 185 8.18 -10.69 -15.26
CA PHE A 185 6.91 -10.53 -15.96
C PHE A 185 6.18 -11.88 -16.06
N ALA A 186 5.83 -12.44 -14.89
CA ALA A 186 5.33 -13.79 -14.74
C ALA A 186 3.80 -13.90 -14.91
N SER A 187 3.35 -15.04 -15.42
CA SER A 187 1.93 -15.44 -15.41
C SER A 187 1.48 -15.87 -14.00
N TYR A 188 0.17 -16.01 -13.80
CA TYR A 188 -0.37 -16.52 -12.53
C TYR A 188 0.06 -17.97 -12.24
N ASP A 189 0.16 -18.81 -13.28
CA ASP A 189 0.62 -20.20 -13.12
C ASP A 189 2.11 -20.24 -12.70
N GLN A 190 2.96 -19.37 -13.26
CA GLN A 190 4.35 -19.25 -12.85
C GLN A 190 4.48 -18.75 -11.41
N VAL A 191 3.62 -17.81 -10.96
CA VAL A 191 3.54 -17.38 -9.56
C VAL A 191 3.19 -18.55 -8.63
N SER A 192 2.18 -19.35 -8.97
CA SER A 192 1.79 -20.53 -8.19
C SER A 192 2.93 -21.56 -8.11
N ASN A 193 3.63 -21.79 -9.23
CA ASN A 193 4.79 -22.68 -9.27
C ASN A 193 5.93 -22.17 -8.37
N LEU A 194 6.22 -20.85 -8.37
CA LEU A 194 7.22 -20.24 -7.49
C LEU A 194 6.85 -20.42 -6.01
N ILE A 195 5.58 -20.22 -5.62
CA ILE A 195 5.14 -20.41 -4.23
C ILE A 195 5.36 -21.86 -3.78
N SER A 196 5.20 -22.83 -4.68
CA SER A 196 5.42 -24.24 -4.37
C SER A 196 6.89 -24.66 -4.35
N ASP A 197 7.80 -23.85 -4.90
CA ASP A 197 9.23 -24.15 -4.95
C ASP A 197 9.89 -24.07 -3.57
N PRO A 198 10.71 -25.06 -3.15
CA PRO A 198 11.37 -25.05 -1.84
C PRO A 198 12.39 -23.92 -1.65
N ARG A 199 12.91 -23.30 -2.72
CA ARG A 199 13.85 -22.18 -2.67
C ARG A 199 13.15 -20.86 -2.28
N VAL A 200 11.84 -20.73 -2.55
CA VAL A 200 11.03 -19.60 -2.11
C VAL A 200 10.61 -19.81 -0.67
N ALA A 201 11.02 -18.92 0.22
CA ALA A 201 10.81 -19.04 1.67
C ALA A 201 9.57 -18.29 2.17
N GLY A 202 9.13 -17.26 1.43
CA GLY A 202 7.97 -16.46 1.81
C GLY A 202 7.36 -15.72 0.63
N VAL A 203 6.14 -15.25 0.83
CA VAL A 203 5.40 -14.46 -0.16
C VAL A 203 4.69 -13.30 0.52
N CYS A 204 4.83 -12.11 -0.05
CA CYS A 204 4.02 -10.95 0.31
C CYS A 204 3.14 -10.55 -0.87
N LEU A 205 1.95 -10.05 -0.55
CA LEU A 205 1.06 -9.49 -1.55
C LEU A 205 0.40 -8.23 -1.00
N THR A 206 0.48 -7.17 -1.80
CA THR A 206 -0.44 -6.04 -1.68
C THR A 206 -1.41 -6.06 -2.85
N GLY A 207 -2.72 -5.95 -2.58
CA GLY A 207 -3.71 -6.01 -3.65
C GLY A 207 -5.15 -6.22 -3.19
N SER A 208 -5.95 -6.87 -4.06
CA SER A 208 -7.35 -7.15 -3.75
C SER A 208 -7.52 -8.34 -2.80
N GLU A 209 -8.64 -8.38 -2.04
CA GLU A 209 -9.00 -9.51 -1.18
C GLU A 209 -8.97 -10.85 -1.94
N ARG A 210 -9.49 -10.88 -3.18
CA ARG A 210 -9.48 -12.08 -4.02
C ARG A 210 -8.06 -12.56 -4.32
N GLY A 211 -7.16 -11.63 -4.67
CA GLY A 211 -5.75 -11.94 -4.93
C GLY A 211 -5.07 -12.44 -3.65
N GLY A 212 -5.28 -11.73 -2.54
CA GLY A 212 -4.75 -12.09 -1.24
C GLY A 212 -5.18 -13.47 -0.78
N ALA A 213 -6.48 -13.77 -0.84
CA ALA A 213 -7.01 -15.08 -0.46
C ALA A 213 -6.40 -16.22 -1.33
N SER A 214 -6.22 -15.99 -2.63
CA SER A 214 -5.61 -16.97 -3.53
C SER A 214 -4.15 -17.24 -3.17
N ILE A 215 -3.34 -16.19 -3.01
CA ILE A 215 -1.91 -16.31 -2.67
C ILE A 215 -1.72 -16.88 -1.24
N ALA A 216 -2.52 -16.42 -0.28
CA ALA A 216 -2.47 -16.93 1.09
C ALA A 216 -2.81 -18.42 1.17
N ALA A 217 -3.81 -18.89 0.41
CA ALA A 217 -4.17 -20.30 0.34
C ALA A 217 -3.02 -21.15 -0.24
N GLU A 218 -2.37 -20.66 -1.31
CA GLU A 218 -1.24 -21.35 -1.93
C GLU A 218 0.00 -21.34 -1.01
N ALA A 219 0.27 -20.21 -0.34
CA ALA A 219 1.33 -20.09 0.66
C ALA A 219 1.12 -21.07 1.83
N GLY A 220 -0.11 -21.11 2.38
CA GLY A 220 -0.46 -22.01 3.49
C GLY A 220 -0.35 -23.48 3.12
N LYS A 221 -0.79 -23.87 1.90
CA LYS A 221 -0.64 -25.22 1.38
C LYS A 221 0.82 -25.67 1.29
N ASN A 222 1.73 -24.73 0.99
CA ASN A 222 3.16 -24.98 0.86
C ASN A 222 3.98 -24.61 2.13
N LEU A 223 3.31 -24.28 3.24
CA LEU A 223 3.92 -23.89 4.53
C LEU A 223 4.87 -22.69 4.42
N LYS A 224 4.57 -21.74 3.52
CA LYS A 224 5.36 -20.53 3.34
C LYS A 224 4.87 -19.43 4.29
N LYS A 225 5.83 -18.66 4.87
CA LYS A 225 5.51 -17.43 5.58
C LYS A 225 4.87 -16.43 4.62
N SER A 226 3.82 -15.72 5.05
CA SER A 226 3.15 -14.76 4.18
C SER A 226 2.71 -13.50 4.92
N SER A 227 2.66 -12.38 4.19
CA SER A 227 2.09 -11.11 4.61
C SER A 227 1.13 -10.61 3.54
N MET A 228 -0.05 -10.13 3.95
CA MET A 228 -1.11 -9.70 3.06
C MET A 228 -1.55 -8.29 3.44
N GLU A 229 -1.40 -7.35 2.51
CA GLU A 229 -1.90 -5.99 2.59
C GLU A 229 -2.99 -5.81 1.54
N LEU A 230 -4.25 -5.70 1.98
CA LEU A 230 -5.39 -5.79 1.08
C LEU A 230 -6.22 -4.49 1.09
N GLY A 231 -7.43 -4.55 0.56
CA GLY A 231 -8.32 -3.39 0.49
C GLY A 231 -8.66 -2.80 1.85
N GLY A 232 -9.21 -1.60 1.83
CA GLY A 232 -9.67 -0.87 3.01
C GLY A 232 -10.94 -0.08 2.72
N ASN A 233 -11.86 -0.02 3.68
CA ASN A 233 -13.04 0.82 3.63
C ASN A 233 -13.04 1.78 4.82
N ASP A 234 -11.96 2.56 4.89
CA ASP A 234 -11.57 3.33 6.07
C ASP A 234 -12.63 4.35 6.47
N ALA A 235 -12.92 4.36 7.75
CA ALA A 235 -13.86 5.28 8.39
C ALA A 235 -13.13 6.57 8.83
N PHE A 236 -13.78 7.70 8.59
CA PHE A 236 -13.33 9.03 9.00
C PHE A 236 -14.42 9.62 9.90
N LEU A 237 -14.18 9.62 11.21
CA LEU A 237 -15.15 10.06 12.22
C LEU A 237 -14.97 11.55 12.48
N ILE A 238 -16.06 12.31 12.36
CA ILE A 238 -16.15 13.73 12.67
C ILE A 238 -17.01 13.89 13.91
N LEU A 239 -16.38 14.09 15.06
CA LEU A 239 -17.05 14.27 16.33
C LEU A 239 -17.66 15.68 16.45
N ASP A 240 -18.50 15.91 17.46
CA ASP A 240 -19.24 17.16 17.65
C ASP A 240 -18.35 18.38 17.87
N ASP A 241 -17.18 18.16 18.46
CA ASP A 241 -16.16 19.19 18.74
C ASP A 241 -15.07 19.31 17.66
N ALA A 242 -15.20 18.65 16.49
CA ALA A 242 -14.18 18.65 15.44
C ALA A 242 -13.85 20.04 14.91
N ASP A 243 -12.57 20.31 14.67
CA ASP A 243 -12.07 21.55 14.09
C ASP A 243 -12.33 21.55 12.56
N PHE A 244 -13.31 22.34 12.12
CA PHE A 244 -13.73 22.44 10.71
C PHE A 244 -12.71 23.19 9.83
N ASP A 245 -11.90 24.10 10.38
CA ASP A 245 -10.83 24.75 9.63
C ASP A 245 -9.72 23.75 9.29
N LEU A 246 -9.41 22.84 10.19
CA LEU A 246 -8.46 21.76 9.94
C LEU A 246 -9.03 20.72 9.00
N LEU A 247 -10.31 20.33 9.18
CA LEU A 247 -11.02 19.42 8.28
C LEU A 247 -11.01 19.90 6.83
N SER A 248 -11.31 21.18 6.58
CA SER A 248 -11.35 21.76 5.23
C SER A 248 -10.01 21.62 4.48
N LYS A 249 -8.90 21.63 5.18
CA LYS A 249 -7.54 21.46 4.61
C LYS A 249 -7.18 19.98 4.40
N THR A 250 -7.90 19.08 5.06
CA THR A 250 -7.57 17.64 5.10
C THR A 250 -8.38 16.83 4.07
N ILE A 251 -9.63 17.20 3.82
CA ILE A 251 -10.60 16.40 3.04
C ILE A 251 -10.12 16.10 1.61
N PHE A 252 -9.53 17.09 0.92
CA PHE A 252 -9.03 16.89 -0.44
C PHE A 252 -8.00 15.75 -0.47
N PHE A 253 -6.97 15.84 0.36
CA PHE A 253 -5.94 14.81 0.48
C PHE A 253 -6.54 13.47 0.94
N ALA A 254 -7.37 13.47 1.97
CA ALA A 254 -7.94 12.26 2.53
C ALA A 254 -8.74 11.43 1.52
N ARG A 255 -9.36 12.07 0.50
CA ARG A 255 -10.23 11.36 -0.43
C ARG A 255 -9.85 11.46 -1.91
N LEU A 256 -9.24 12.54 -2.37
CA LEU A 256 -8.97 12.78 -3.79
C LEU A 256 -7.50 12.55 -4.20
N TYR A 257 -6.57 12.40 -3.26
CA TYR A 257 -5.19 12.02 -3.56
C TYR A 257 -5.16 10.73 -4.39
N ASN A 258 -4.36 10.71 -5.47
CA ASN A 258 -4.31 9.62 -6.44
C ASN A 258 -5.70 9.25 -7.01
N ALA A 259 -6.58 10.24 -7.19
CA ALA A 259 -7.98 10.08 -7.58
C ALA A 259 -8.76 9.09 -6.68
N GLY A 260 -8.43 9.01 -5.40
CA GLY A 260 -9.04 8.09 -4.43
C GLY A 260 -8.55 6.64 -4.53
N GLN A 261 -7.55 6.35 -5.35
CA GLN A 261 -7.00 5.01 -5.55
C GLN A 261 -5.96 4.67 -4.47
N VAL A 262 -6.35 4.80 -3.22
CA VAL A 262 -5.52 4.57 -2.03
C VAL A 262 -6.26 3.64 -1.07
N CYS A 263 -5.60 2.56 -0.64
CA CYS A 263 -6.23 1.60 0.28
C CYS A 263 -6.62 2.24 1.62
N THR A 264 -5.80 3.17 2.14
CA THR A 264 -6.04 3.95 3.37
C THR A 264 -6.80 5.25 3.14
N SER A 265 -7.28 5.54 1.93
CA SER A 265 -8.13 6.70 1.68
C SER A 265 -9.42 6.61 2.48
N SER A 266 -9.89 7.73 3.01
CA SER A 266 -11.14 7.82 3.75
C SER A 266 -12.34 7.64 2.81
N LYS A 267 -12.99 6.48 2.85
CA LYS A 267 -14.13 6.16 1.98
C LYS A 267 -15.46 6.45 2.65
N ARG A 268 -15.53 6.29 3.98
CA ARG A 268 -16.74 6.45 4.79
C ARG A 268 -16.57 7.60 5.77
N PHE A 269 -17.21 8.73 5.52
CA PHE A 269 -17.23 9.87 6.43
C PHE A 269 -18.43 9.73 7.38
N ILE A 270 -18.19 9.57 8.67
CA ILE A 270 -19.19 9.35 9.71
C ILE A 270 -19.28 10.63 10.53
N VAL A 271 -20.41 11.32 10.48
CA VAL A 271 -20.53 12.69 10.93
C VAL A 271 -21.66 12.81 11.96
N MET A 272 -21.38 13.48 13.08
CA MET A 272 -22.39 13.80 14.11
C MET A 272 -23.50 14.68 13.50
N ALA A 273 -24.73 14.41 13.91
CA ALA A 273 -25.94 14.97 13.28
C ALA A 273 -25.99 16.50 13.25
N ASP A 274 -25.47 17.17 14.26
CA ASP A 274 -25.42 18.63 14.36
C ASP A 274 -24.38 19.28 13.41
N LYS A 275 -23.41 18.51 12.93
CA LYS A 275 -22.35 18.92 12.00
C LYS A 275 -22.57 18.44 10.56
N TYR A 276 -23.58 17.60 10.34
CA TYR A 276 -23.76 16.87 9.10
C TYR A 276 -23.91 17.77 7.87
N ASP A 277 -24.82 18.73 7.91
CA ASP A 277 -25.10 19.58 6.75
C ASP A 277 -23.91 20.49 6.42
N GLU A 278 -23.24 21.03 7.46
CA GLU A 278 -22.00 21.82 7.29
C GLU A 278 -20.89 20.98 6.66
N PHE A 279 -20.70 19.74 7.12
CA PHE A 279 -19.70 18.83 6.57
C PHE A 279 -19.99 18.42 5.11
N VAL A 280 -21.23 18.06 4.80
CA VAL A 280 -21.63 17.72 3.41
C VAL A 280 -21.33 18.89 2.48
N ASN A 281 -21.69 20.13 2.84
CA ASN A 281 -21.39 21.33 2.06
C ASN A 281 -19.87 21.52 1.87
N MET A 282 -19.08 21.31 2.93
CA MET A 282 -17.61 21.41 2.86
C MET A 282 -17.03 20.40 1.87
N VAL A 283 -17.45 19.13 1.92
CA VAL A 283 -17.00 18.10 0.99
C VAL A 283 -17.37 18.44 -0.45
N VAL A 284 -18.61 18.91 -0.68
CA VAL A 284 -19.06 19.35 -2.01
C VAL A 284 -18.20 20.50 -2.55
N GLU A 285 -17.93 21.53 -1.77
CA GLU A 285 -17.08 22.65 -2.19
C GLU A 285 -15.63 22.21 -2.44
N THR A 286 -15.10 21.30 -1.63
CA THR A 286 -13.79 20.69 -1.84
C THR A 286 -13.75 19.92 -3.17
N PHE A 287 -14.75 19.10 -3.45
CA PHE A 287 -14.82 18.30 -4.68
C PHE A 287 -15.00 19.14 -5.94
N LYS A 288 -15.75 20.26 -5.86
CA LYS A 288 -15.85 21.23 -6.93
C LYS A 288 -14.53 21.90 -7.28
N SER A 289 -13.61 22.02 -6.32
CA SER A 289 -12.30 22.63 -6.55
C SER A 289 -11.34 21.74 -7.34
N ALA A 290 -11.65 20.44 -7.49
CA ALA A 290 -10.82 19.50 -8.22
C ALA A 290 -10.79 19.82 -9.73
N LYS A 291 -9.57 19.93 -10.25
CA LYS A 291 -9.33 20.23 -11.68
C LYS A 291 -8.77 18.96 -12.34
N TRP A 292 -9.57 18.29 -13.15
CA TRP A 292 -9.10 17.19 -13.97
C TRP A 292 -8.37 17.68 -15.22
N GLY A 293 -7.35 16.95 -15.67
CA GLY A 293 -6.55 17.35 -16.82
C GLY A 293 -5.34 16.42 -17.04
N ASP A 294 -4.35 16.90 -17.78
CA ASP A 294 -3.10 16.16 -17.99
C ASP A 294 -2.40 15.97 -16.65
N PRO A 295 -2.11 14.70 -16.23
CA PRO A 295 -1.38 14.44 -14.99
C PRO A 295 0.03 15.03 -14.94
N MET A 296 0.60 15.40 -16.10
CA MET A 296 1.92 16.05 -16.19
C MET A 296 1.82 17.57 -16.00
N ASP A 297 0.61 18.16 -16.05
CA ASP A 297 0.41 19.60 -15.84
C ASP A 297 0.29 19.89 -14.34
N SER A 298 1.09 20.83 -13.85
CA SER A 298 1.10 21.25 -12.44
C SER A 298 -0.19 21.89 -11.95
N GLU A 299 -1.06 22.37 -12.85
CA GLU A 299 -2.37 22.95 -12.51
C GLU A 299 -3.45 21.87 -12.34
N THR A 300 -3.19 20.64 -12.79
CA THR A 300 -4.09 19.50 -12.60
C THR A 300 -4.04 19.02 -11.16
N THR A 301 -5.21 18.84 -10.54
CA THR A 301 -5.32 18.35 -9.16
C THR A 301 -6.11 17.05 -9.04
N LEU A 302 -6.72 16.57 -10.13
CA LEU A 302 -7.40 15.28 -10.16
C LEU A 302 -6.89 14.44 -11.34
N ALA A 303 -6.26 13.32 -10.98
CA ALA A 303 -5.75 12.34 -11.92
C ALA A 303 -6.86 11.51 -12.59
N PRO A 304 -6.60 10.88 -13.76
CA PRO A 304 -7.46 9.80 -14.25
C PRO A 304 -7.31 8.55 -13.40
N LEU A 305 -8.26 7.63 -13.45
CA LEU A 305 -8.10 6.30 -12.90
C LEU A 305 -7.13 5.48 -13.78
N SER A 306 -6.49 4.50 -13.15
CA SER A 306 -5.38 3.74 -13.73
C SER A 306 -5.71 2.97 -15.02
N SER A 307 -6.97 2.71 -15.29
CA SER A 307 -7.40 1.97 -16.48
C SER A 307 -8.87 2.19 -16.78
N ALA A 308 -9.28 1.85 -18.01
CA ALA A 308 -10.70 1.85 -18.40
C ALA A 308 -11.51 0.88 -17.52
N GLY A 309 -10.94 -0.27 -17.15
CA GLY A 309 -11.61 -1.21 -16.23
C GLY A 309 -11.85 -0.62 -14.85
N ALA A 310 -10.88 0.11 -14.27
CA ALA A 310 -11.04 0.79 -12.98
C ALA A 310 -12.13 1.87 -13.05
N LYS A 311 -12.17 2.68 -14.15
CA LYS A 311 -13.24 3.65 -14.40
C LYS A 311 -14.60 2.97 -14.44
N ASP A 312 -14.73 1.91 -15.23
CA ASP A 312 -16.00 1.19 -15.38
C ASP A 312 -16.50 0.61 -14.06
N ASP A 313 -15.59 0.06 -13.24
CA ASP A 313 -15.94 -0.54 -11.95
C ASP A 313 -16.45 0.53 -10.96
N VAL A 314 -15.80 1.69 -10.87
CA VAL A 314 -16.27 2.80 -10.02
C VAL A 314 -17.64 3.32 -10.49
N LEU A 315 -17.83 3.53 -11.80
CA LEU A 315 -19.12 3.98 -12.34
C LEU A 315 -20.24 2.95 -12.09
N LYS A 316 -19.95 1.65 -12.21
CA LYS A 316 -20.90 0.57 -11.84
C LYS A 316 -21.25 0.61 -10.35
N GLN A 317 -20.27 0.83 -9.47
CA GLN A 317 -20.53 0.93 -8.03
C GLN A 317 -21.37 2.14 -7.68
N ILE A 318 -21.12 3.33 -8.29
CA ILE A 318 -21.97 4.51 -8.10
C ILE A 318 -23.40 4.22 -8.56
N LYS A 319 -23.56 3.64 -9.76
CA LYS A 319 -24.89 3.26 -10.27
C LYS A 319 -25.58 2.26 -9.34
N LEU A 320 -24.88 1.24 -8.88
CA LEU A 320 -25.43 0.25 -7.96
C LEU A 320 -25.88 0.91 -6.64
N ALA A 321 -25.13 1.86 -6.12
CA ALA A 321 -25.49 2.64 -4.94
C ALA A 321 -26.80 3.37 -5.13
N VAL A 322 -26.93 4.12 -6.23
CA VAL A 322 -28.11 4.92 -6.57
C VAL A 322 -29.34 4.05 -6.82
N ASP A 323 -29.20 2.96 -7.58
CA ASP A 323 -30.27 1.99 -7.85
C ASP A 323 -30.86 1.38 -6.55
N HIS A 324 -30.09 1.41 -5.44
CA HIS A 324 -30.49 0.89 -4.12
C HIS A 324 -30.69 1.98 -3.06
N GLY A 325 -30.97 3.22 -3.50
CA GLY A 325 -31.47 4.27 -2.63
C GLY A 325 -30.42 5.25 -2.10
N ALA A 326 -29.16 5.16 -2.51
CA ALA A 326 -28.21 6.23 -2.24
C ALA A 326 -28.55 7.48 -3.05
N GLU A 327 -28.26 8.64 -2.49
CA GLU A 327 -28.46 9.93 -3.13
C GLU A 327 -27.14 10.52 -3.57
N VAL A 328 -27.09 11.04 -4.81
CA VAL A 328 -25.94 11.80 -5.33
C VAL A 328 -26.16 13.27 -4.96
N VAL A 329 -25.35 13.77 -4.03
CA VAL A 329 -25.38 15.19 -3.64
C VAL A 329 -24.54 16.05 -4.57
N PHE A 330 -23.46 15.48 -5.13
CA PHE A 330 -22.57 16.13 -6.08
C PHE A 330 -21.90 15.13 -7.01
N GLY A 331 -21.59 15.53 -8.23
CA GLY A 331 -20.82 14.75 -9.19
C GLY A 331 -21.65 13.73 -9.95
N ASN A 332 -21.03 12.60 -10.32
CA ASN A 332 -21.60 11.55 -11.20
C ASN A 332 -21.87 12.02 -12.65
N ASP A 333 -21.29 13.15 -13.04
CA ASP A 333 -21.38 13.63 -14.42
C ASP A 333 -20.35 12.93 -15.31
N THR A 334 -20.68 12.80 -16.59
CA THR A 334 -19.75 12.27 -17.58
C THR A 334 -18.71 13.32 -17.95
N ILE A 335 -17.43 12.94 -17.89
CA ILE A 335 -16.33 13.75 -18.42
C ILE A 335 -16.11 13.34 -19.88
N ASP A 336 -16.30 14.29 -20.81
CA ASP A 336 -16.05 14.08 -22.25
C ASP A 336 -14.57 14.17 -22.56
N HIS A 337 -13.86 13.09 -22.28
CA HIS A 337 -12.42 12.94 -22.52
C HIS A 337 -12.09 11.45 -22.75
N PRO A 338 -11.15 11.11 -23.67
CA PRO A 338 -10.76 9.71 -23.91
C PRO A 338 -10.11 9.03 -22.71
N GLY A 339 -9.51 9.79 -21.78
CA GLY A 339 -8.88 9.28 -20.59
C GLY A 339 -9.85 8.71 -19.55
N ASN A 340 -9.30 8.07 -18.55
CA ASN A 340 -10.08 7.29 -17.58
C ASN A 340 -10.57 8.12 -16.39
N PHE A 341 -11.13 9.29 -16.65
CA PHE A 341 -11.64 10.19 -15.61
C PHE A 341 -12.98 9.74 -15.04
N VAL A 342 -13.13 9.91 -13.72
CA VAL A 342 -14.40 9.84 -13.00
C VAL A 342 -14.58 11.16 -12.26
N MET A 343 -15.77 11.77 -12.38
CA MET A 343 -16.09 12.99 -11.64
C MET A 343 -16.11 12.70 -10.14
N PRO A 344 -15.45 13.52 -9.30
CA PRO A 344 -15.58 13.41 -7.86
C PRO A 344 -17.05 13.38 -7.46
N THR A 345 -17.45 12.37 -6.68
CA THR A 345 -18.86 12.10 -6.40
C THR A 345 -19.09 12.00 -4.89
N VAL A 346 -20.15 12.65 -4.41
CA VAL A 346 -20.58 12.60 -3.01
C VAL A 346 -21.90 11.84 -2.93
N LEU A 347 -21.88 10.74 -2.17
CA LEU A 347 -23.03 9.88 -1.92
C LEU A 347 -23.49 9.99 -0.45
N THR A 348 -24.80 10.03 -0.27
CA THR A 348 -25.47 10.01 1.03
C THR A 348 -26.57 8.96 1.05
N ASN A 349 -27.28 8.80 2.17
CA ASN A 349 -28.39 7.86 2.32
C ASN A 349 -28.05 6.39 2.01
N ILE A 350 -26.80 5.98 2.31
CA ILE A 350 -26.36 4.60 2.14
C ILE A 350 -26.73 3.81 3.39
N THR A 351 -27.63 2.85 3.25
CA THR A 351 -28.07 1.97 4.34
C THR A 351 -27.36 0.61 4.29
N LYS A 352 -27.46 -0.18 5.35
CA LYS A 352 -26.94 -1.56 5.38
C LYS A 352 -27.51 -2.47 4.29
N ALA A 353 -28.69 -2.15 3.76
CA ALA A 353 -29.30 -2.90 2.65
C ALA A 353 -28.71 -2.55 1.29
N ASN A 354 -27.95 -1.45 1.20
CA ASN A 354 -27.33 -1.06 -0.05
C ASN A 354 -26.11 -1.97 -0.35
N PRO A 355 -26.03 -2.59 -1.53
CA PRO A 355 -24.93 -3.52 -1.85
C PRO A 355 -23.52 -2.93 -1.75
N ILE A 356 -23.36 -1.60 -1.88
CA ILE A 356 -22.04 -0.96 -1.78
C ILE A 356 -21.59 -0.73 -0.33
N TYR A 357 -22.47 -0.90 0.65
CA TYR A 357 -22.18 -0.63 2.07
C TYR A 357 -20.90 -1.31 2.56
N ASN A 358 -20.67 -2.56 2.13
CA ASN A 358 -19.50 -3.36 2.47
C ASN A 358 -18.47 -3.44 1.33
N GLN A 359 -18.55 -2.57 0.32
CA GLN A 359 -17.60 -2.57 -0.79
C GLN A 359 -16.62 -1.39 -0.68
N GLU A 360 -15.39 -1.65 -1.03
CA GLU A 360 -14.42 -0.59 -1.27
C GLU A 360 -14.68 0.08 -2.62
N ILE A 361 -14.91 1.40 -2.64
CA ILE A 361 -14.96 2.18 -3.88
C ILE A 361 -13.57 2.80 -4.10
N PHE A 362 -12.82 2.23 -5.04
CA PHE A 362 -11.42 2.60 -5.29
C PHE A 362 -11.31 3.70 -6.35
N GLY A 363 -11.89 4.86 -6.04
CA GLY A 363 -11.99 6.01 -6.92
C GLY A 363 -12.48 7.26 -6.15
N PRO A 364 -12.70 8.42 -6.80
CA PRO A 364 -12.94 9.70 -6.14
C PRO A 364 -14.41 9.83 -5.65
N VAL A 365 -14.83 8.92 -4.78
CA VAL A 365 -16.22 8.86 -4.27
C VAL A 365 -16.22 8.90 -2.75
N ALA A 366 -16.91 9.88 -2.15
CA ALA A 366 -17.11 9.99 -0.72
C ALA A 366 -18.50 9.48 -0.35
N SER A 367 -18.58 8.54 0.62
CA SER A 367 -19.82 8.08 1.23
C SER A 367 -19.99 8.76 2.59
N ILE A 368 -21.04 9.55 2.78
CA ILE A 368 -21.26 10.33 4.02
C ILE A 368 -22.44 9.74 4.80
N TYR A 369 -22.20 9.44 6.06
CA TYR A 369 -23.16 8.86 6.99
C TYR A 369 -23.44 9.82 8.13
N LYS A 370 -24.70 9.92 8.52
CA LYS A 370 -25.17 10.72 9.67
C LYS A 370 -25.39 9.80 10.85
N VAL A 371 -24.92 10.22 12.02
CA VAL A 371 -25.12 9.51 13.29
C VAL A 371 -25.52 10.49 14.39
N ASP A 372 -26.32 10.03 15.38
CA ASP A 372 -26.81 10.87 16.45
C ASP A 372 -25.91 10.83 17.70
N THR A 373 -25.11 9.76 17.87
CA THR A 373 -24.24 9.60 19.04
C THR A 373 -22.85 9.09 18.66
N GLU A 374 -21.87 9.27 19.54
CA GLU A 374 -20.50 8.77 19.40
C GLU A 374 -20.48 7.24 19.36
N GLU A 375 -21.32 6.58 20.17
CA GLU A 375 -21.43 5.13 20.18
C GLU A 375 -21.92 4.60 18.83
N GLU A 376 -22.85 5.31 18.18
CA GLU A 376 -23.29 4.97 16.81
C GLU A 376 -22.16 5.18 15.81
N ALA A 377 -21.36 6.25 15.96
CA ALA A 377 -20.21 6.51 15.09
C ALA A 377 -19.17 5.38 15.18
N ILE A 378 -18.81 4.96 16.40
CA ILE A 378 -17.90 3.85 16.65
C ILE A 378 -18.47 2.53 16.11
N ALA A 379 -19.75 2.25 16.37
CA ALA A 379 -20.41 1.04 15.89
C ALA A 379 -20.43 0.98 14.37
N LEU A 380 -20.71 2.10 13.68
CA LEU A 380 -20.72 2.19 12.22
C LEU A 380 -19.29 2.07 11.65
N ALA A 381 -18.29 2.67 12.30
CA ALA A 381 -16.90 2.53 11.91
C ALA A 381 -16.46 1.05 11.89
N ASN A 382 -16.83 0.31 12.93
CA ASN A 382 -16.50 -1.10 13.13
C ASN A 382 -17.35 -2.07 12.30
N ASP A 383 -18.51 -1.60 11.79
CA ASP A 383 -19.40 -2.40 10.93
C ASP A 383 -18.87 -2.46 9.50
N SER A 384 -17.73 -3.13 9.36
CA SER A 384 -17.03 -3.34 8.10
C SER A 384 -16.26 -4.66 8.15
N SER A 385 -16.23 -5.35 7.02
CA SER A 385 -15.33 -6.51 6.83
C SER A 385 -13.86 -6.11 6.75
N TYR A 386 -13.56 -4.84 6.50
CA TYR A 386 -12.22 -4.26 6.44
C TYR A 386 -11.78 -3.70 7.80
N GLY A 387 -10.48 -3.53 7.96
CA GLY A 387 -9.87 -2.93 9.13
C GLY A 387 -8.44 -2.46 8.85
N LEU A 388 -8.24 -1.67 7.77
CA LEU A 388 -6.91 -1.16 7.44
C LEU A 388 -6.58 0.07 8.26
N GLY A 389 -7.27 1.18 8.01
CA GLY A 389 -7.08 2.43 8.70
C GLY A 389 -8.39 3.08 9.14
N SER A 390 -8.26 4.14 9.92
CA SER A 390 -9.35 5.02 10.34
C SER A 390 -8.81 6.40 10.69
N THR A 391 -9.69 7.38 10.76
CA THR A 391 -9.36 8.75 11.20
C THR A 391 -10.39 9.21 12.22
N VAL A 392 -9.96 9.95 13.24
CA VAL A 392 -10.83 10.57 14.25
C VAL A 392 -10.50 12.04 14.36
N PHE A 393 -11.51 12.92 14.18
CA PHE A 393 -11.39 14.36 14.36
C PHE A 393 -12.16 14.80 15.61
N SER A 394 -11.43 15.42 16.53
CA SER A 394 -11.90 16.05 17.76
C SER A 394 -10.95 17.16 18.17
N SER A 395 -11.45 18.26 18.71
CA SER A 395 -10.62 19.33 19.29
C SER A 395 -9.92 18.90 20.58
N ASP A 396 -10.40 17.85 21.25
CA ASP A 396 -9.74 17.21 22.39
C ASP A 396 -8.95 15.96 21.94
N PRO A 397 -7.61 16.02 21.82
CA PRO A 397 -6.80 14.88 21.41
C PRO A 397 -6.88 13.68 22.35
N GLU A 398 -7.13 13.88 23.64
CA GLU A 398 -7.29 12.77 24.61
C GLU A 398 -8.64 12.07 24.44
N HIS A 399 -9.69 12.82 24.08
CA HIS A 399 -10.96 12.24 23.68
C HIS A 399 -10.80 11.44 22.36
N ALA A 400 -10.18 12.03 21.35
CA ALA A 400 -9.90 11.34 20.08
C ALA A 400 -9.15 10.01 20.28
N LYS A 401 -8.15 9.95 21.18
CA LYS A 401 -7.42 8.73 21.52
C LYS A 401 -8.33 7.66 22.16
N LYS A 402 -9.28 8.06 23.01
CA LYS A 402 -10.25 7.13 23.62
C LYS A 402 -11.20 6.54 22.59
N VAL A 403 -11.63 7.34 21.61
CA VAL A 403 -12.43 6.86 20.48
C VAL A 403 -11.59 5.94 19.59
N ALA A 404 -10.38 6.37 19.21
CA ALA A 404 -9.45 5.58 18.40
C ALA A 404 -9.18 4.19 18.98
N ALA A 405 -9.05 4.07 20.32
CA ALA A 405 -8.83 2.78 20.98
C ALA A 405 -10.02 1.80 20.86
N GLN A 406 -11.18 2.26 20.41
CA GLN A 406 -12.39 1.45 20.22
C GLN A 406 -12.62 1.09 18.74
N ILE A 407 -11.81 1.63 17.81
CA ILE A 407 -11.93 1.34 16.37
C ILE A 407 -11.13 0.08 16.04
N GLU A 408 -11.78 -0.85 15.34
CA GLU A 408 -11.20 -2.14 14.93
C GLU A 408 -10.44 -2.03 13.60
N THR A 409 -9.31 -1.32 13.63
CA THR A 409 -8.40 -1.16 12.47
C THR A 409 -6.94 -1.36 12.87
N GLY A 410 -6.07 -1.57 11.89
CA GLY A 410 -4.64 -1.68 12.13
C GLY A 410 -3.97 -0.34 12.42
N MET A 411 -4.56 0.76 11.94
CA MET A 411 -4.04 2.13 12.07
C MET A 411 -5.18 3.10 12.37
N THR A 412 -4.92 4.10 13.22
CA THR A 412 -5.85 5.23 13.42
C THR A 412 -5.07 6.53 13.44
N PHE A 413 -5.53 7.51 12.67
CA PHE A 413 -4.95 8.83 12.56
C PHE A 413 -5.83 9.85 13.29
N ILE A 414 -5.25 10.75 14.07
CA ILE A 414 -5.98 11.76 14.84
C ILE A 414 -5.74 13.12 14.24
N ASN A 415 -6.82 13.84 13.92
CA ASN A 415 -6.79 15.20 13.38
C ASN A 415 -5.90 15.36 12.14
N SER A 416 -5.81 14.30 11.32
CA SER A 416 -5.06 14.30 10.06
C SER A 416 -5.70 13.33 9.08
N GLY A 417 -5.32 13.42 7.80
CA GLY A 417 -5.56 12.33 6.85
C GLY A 417 -4.64 11.14 7.14
N TRP A 418 -4.77 10.09 6.33
CA TRP A 418 -3.84 8.96 6.39
C TRP A 418 -2.39 9.42 6.14
N THR A 419 -1.43 8.73 6.74
CA THR A 419 -0.01 8.97 6.51
C THR A 419 0.76 7.67 6.45
N SER A 420 1.91 7.71 5.81
CA SER A 420 2.87 6.61 5.78
C SER A 420 4.26 7.16 6.03
N LEU A 421 4.91 6.68 7.08
CA LEU A 421 6.26 7.07 7.47
C LEU A 421 7.09 5.80 7.73
N PRO A 422 8.39 5.81 7.42
CA PRO A 422 9.24 4.62 7.53
C PRO A 422 9.25 3.99 8.93
N GLU A 423 9.15 4.81 9.98
CA GLU A 423 9.19 4.39 11.39
C GLU A 423 7.84 3.94 11.96
N LEU A 424 6.73 4.15 11.23
CA LEU A 424 5.39 3.76 11.67
C LEU A 424 4.96 2.44 11.05
N PRO A 425 4.40 1.50 11.84
CA PRO A 425 3.93 0.23 11.28
C PRO A 425 2.73 0.46 10.37
N PHE A 426 2.74 -0.19 9.21
CA PHE A 426 1.65 -0.19 8.24
C PHE A 426 1.01 -1.56 8.16
N GLY A 427 -0.33 -1.64 8.15
CA GLY A 427 -1.07 -2.86 7.92
C GLY A 427 -2.40 -2.93 8.65
N GLY A 428 -3.25 -3.86 8.20
CA GLY A 428 -4.63 -4.02 8.62
C GLY A 428 -4.91 -5.25 9.47
N ILE A 429 -6.20 -5.40 9.75
CA ILE A 429 -6.84 -6.58 10.34
C ILE A 429 -8.08 -6.94 9.52
N LYS A 430 -8.80 -7.97 9.91
CA LYS A 430 -10.01 -8.47 9.20
C LYS A 430 -9.64 -8.78 7.73
N ASN A 431 -10.50 -8.44 6.77
CA ASN A 431 -10.25 -8.66 5.34
C ASN A 431 -9.20 -7.72 4.73
N SER A 432 -8.72 -6.72 5.49
CA SER A 432 -7.57 -5.91 5.06
C SER A 432 -6.23 -6.63 5.17
N GLY A 433 -6.22 -7.85 5.67
CA GLY A 433 -5.08 -8.73 5.64
C GLY A 433 -4.42 -8.95 7.00
N TYR A 434 -3.15 -9.37 6.96
CA TYR A 434 -2.35 -9.69 8.14
C TYR A 434 -0.87 -9.50 7.87
N GLY A 435 -0.08 -9.39 8.93
CA GLY A 435 1.31 -8.94 8.89
C GLY A 435 1.41 -7.45 9.15
N ARG A 436 2.62 -6.94 9.10
CA ARG A 436 2.91 -5.50 9.14
C ARG A 436 4.08 -5.21 8.23
N GLU A 437 4.04 -4.05 7.63
CA GLU A 437 5.12 -3.49 6.85
C GLU A 437 5.60 -2.18 7.48
N LEU A 438 6.72 -1.64 7.05
CA LEU A 438 7.40 -0.49 7.64
C LEU A 438 7.77 -0.70 9.13
N SER A 439 8.47 0.27 9.73
CA SER A 439 9.02 0.20 11.07
C SER A 439 9.87 -1.06 11.35
N GLN A 440 10.14 -1.33 12.61
CA GLN A 440 10.76 -2.59 13.01
C GLN A 440 9.84 -3.81 12.80
N LEU A 441 8.51 -3.62 12.84
CA LEU A 441 7.57 -4.73 12.62
C LEU A 441 7.64 -5.27 11.19
N GLY A 442 7.79 -4.38 10.18
CA GLY A 442 8.03 -4.79 8.80
C GLY A 442 9.39 -5.47 8.59
N PHE A 443 10.42 -5.02 9.34
CA PHE A 443 11.71 -5.68 9.33
C PHE A 443 11.64 -7.13 9.85
N ASP A 444 10.82 -7.37 10.87
CA ASP A 444 10.65 -8.67 11.50
C ASP A 444 9.69 -9.60 10.73
N ALA A 445 9.03 -9.11 9.69
CA ALA A 445 8.00 -9.88 8.95
C ALA A 445 8.54 -11.18 8.33
N PHE A 446 9.74 -11.15 7.75
CA PHE A 446 10.34 -12.30 7.06
C PHE A 446 11.73 -12.65 7.61
N VAL A 447 11.82 -12.81 8.92
CA VAL A 447 13.02 -13.29 9.61
C VAL A 447 12.79 -14.67 10.23
N ASN A 448 13.88 -15.44 10.40
CA ASN A 448 13.93 -16.57 11.31
C ASN A 448 14.43 -16.07 12.68
N GLU A 449 13.58 -16.13 13.68
CA GLU A 449 13.90 -15.81 15.08
C GLU A 449 14.62 -17.02 15.70
N HIS A 450 15.92 -17.11 15.44
CA HIS A 450 16.75 -18.27 15.81
C HIS A 450 17.18 -18.21 17.27
N LEU A 451 16.56 -19.02 18.12
CA LEU A 451 16.93 -19.14 19.54
C LEU A 451 18.33 -19.77 19.71
N VAL A 452 19.14 -19.12 20.53
CA VAL A 452 20.42 -19.67 21.07
C VAL A 452 20.28 -19.69 22.58
N PHE A 453 20.54 -20.87 23.18
CA PHE A 453 20.45 -21.09 24.62
C PHE A 453 21.67 -21.84 25.11
N THR A 454 22.31 -21.32 26.18
CA THR A 454 23.44 -21.97 26.89
C THR A 454 23.01 -22.19 28.34
N PRO A 455 22.85 -23.44 28.81
CA PRO A 455 22.45 -23.71 30.19
C PRO A 455 23.52 -23.29 31.19
N ASN A 456 23.11 -22.99 32.43
CA ASN A 456 24.05 -22.78 33.51
C ASN A 456 24.91 -24.03 33.67
N SER A 457 26.22 -23.85 33.95
CA SER A 457 27.06 -24.95 34.39
C SER A 457 26.66 -25.36 35.81
N ASP A 458 26.49 -26.65 36.08
CA ASP A 458 26.28 -27.20 37.41
C ASP A 458 27.49 -26.93 38.32
#